data_1f539758f15fa7fa14f60bf2e6caa6e3
#
_entry.id   1f539758f15fa7fa14f60bf2e6caa6e3
#
_cell.length_a   1.000
_cell.length_b   1.000
_cell.length_c   1.000
_cell.angle_alpha   90.00
_cell.angle_beta   90.00
_cell.angle_gamma   90.00
#
_symmetry.space_group_name_H-M   'P 1'
#
loop_
_entity.id
_entity.type
_entity.pdbx_description
1 polymer ?
#
loop_
_entity_poly.entity_id
_entity_poly.type
_entity_poly.pdbx_seq_one_letter_code
_entity_poly.pdbx_strand_id
1 'polypeptide(L)'
;MARSLAGLTALVTGATSGIGREVALQLAEHGAEVVVHGRSAERGAKTVRDIQNAGGKARFVAADLNSADDVRRLAAEAGPVDILINNAGIYKFGGTLDVGDETFEEHVNVNLRAPYILVQQLVPTMVGRGGGAVVNVSTLAASVPTSGAGIYGATKAGLEQLTRVWADEFGKTGVRVNAIAVGPTDTPGVAVMPGVLEAVAATTALGRPAEPSEIAAAVVFLSSAEASYVNGAVLHATGGQRAIAA
;
A
#
# COMPACT_ATOMS: atom_id res chain seq x y z
N MET A 1 -5.00 -19.23 14.66
CA MET A 1 -4.77 -17.84 15.13
C MET A 1 -6.11 -17.18 15.39
N ALA A 2 -6.25 -16.30 16.39
CA ALA A 2 -7.48 -15.55 16.61
C ALA A 2 -7.71 -14.63 15.40
N ARG A 3 -8.96 -14.53 14.93
CA ARG A 3 -9.37 -13.64 13.84
C ARG A 3 -9.42 -12.19 14.36
N SER A 4 -8.25 -11.54 14.44
CA SER A 4 -8.09 -10.23 15.07
C SER A 4 -8.79 -9.07 14.33
N LEU A 5 -9.20 -9.28 13.07
CA LEU A 5 -9.87 -8.30 12.22
C LEU A 5 -11.34 -8.68 11.90
N ALA A 6 -11.91 -9.62 12.67
CA ALA A 6 -13.28 -10.07 12.46
C ALA A 6 -14.28 -8.91 12.61
N GLY A 7 -15.18 -8.78 11.63
CA GLY A 7 -16.19 -7.72 11.60
C GLY A 7 -15.71 -6.39 11.04
N LEU A 8 -14.43 -6.26 10.69
CA LEU A 8 -13.88 -5.07 10.05
C LEU A 8 -13.93 -5.20 8.52
N THR A 9 -14.07 -4.07 7.84
CA THR A 9 -13.99 -3.96 6.38
C THR A 9 -12.72 -3.24 5.97
N ALA A 10 -11.97 -3.81 5.02
CA ALA A 10 -10.73 -3.26 4.49
C ALA A 10 -10.82 -2.95 3.00
N LEU A 11 -10.44 -1.74 2.57
CA LEU A 11 -10.17 -1.43 1.17
C LEU A 11 -8.67 -1.57 0.90
N VAL A 12 -8.31 -2.41 -0.07
CA VAL A 12 -6.92 -2.59 -0.51
C VAL A 12 -6.79 -2.13 -1.95
N THR A 13 -6.05 -1.04 -2.20
CA THR A 13 -5.78 -0.57 -3.55
C THR A 13 -4.67 -1.39 -4.21
N GLY A 14 -4.79 -1.68 -5.52
CA GLY A 14 -3.82 -2.52 -6.23
C GLY A 14 -3.79 -3.97 -5.75
N ALA A 15 -4.93 -4.50 -5.29
CA ALA A 15 -5.06 -5.83 -4.68
C ALA A 15 -5.19 -6.99 -5.69
N THR A 16 -4.84 -6.79 -6.96
CA THR A 16 -4.97 -7.81 -8.01
C THR A 16 -3.66 -8.53 -8.34
N SER A 17 -2.55 -8.15 -7.72
CA SER A 17 -1.22 -8.78 -7.89
C SER A 17 -0.25 -8.37 -6.77
N GLY A 18 0.88 -9.08 -6.67
CA GLY A 18 2.01 -8.72 -5.80
C GLY A 18 1.62 -8.50 -4.33
N ILE A 19 2.22 -7.49 -3.71
CA ILE A 19 2.03 -7.15 -2.29
C ILE A 19 0.55 -6.92 -1.98
N GLY A 20 -0.16 -6.12 -2.79
CA GLY A 20 -1.56 -5.79 -2.51
C GLY A 20 -2.49 -7.00 -2.53
N ARG A 21 -2.24 -7.98 -3.42
CA ARG A 21 -2.99 -9.23 -3.43
C ARG A 21 -2.73 -10.04 -2.16
N GLU A 22 -1.48 -10.14 -1.76
CA GLU A 22 -1.12 -10.89 -0.56
C GLU A 22 -1.67 -10.23 0.71
N VAL A 23 -1.63 -8.89 0.79
CA VAL A 23 -2.29 -8.12 1.85
C VAL A 23 -3.79 -8.43 1.91
N ALA A 24 -4.48 -8.46 0.76
CA ALA A 24 -5.90 -8.76 0.71
C ALA A 24 -6.22 -10.18 1.22
N LEU A 25 -5.39 -11.17 0.84
CA LEU A 25 -5.52 -12.55 1.32
C LEU A 25 -5.34 -12.65 2.83
N GLN A 26 -4.25 -12.06 3.37
CA GLN A 26 -3.97 -12.16 4.80
C GLN A 26 -4.98 -11.36 5.66
N LEU A 27 -5.44 -10.18 5.22
CA LEU A 27 -6.51 -9.46 5.93
C LEU A 27 -7.79 -10.30 6.01
N ALA A 28 -8.16 -11.00 4.92
CA ALA A 28 -9.30 -11.89 4.90
C ALA A 28 -9.10 -13.13 5.79
N GLU A 29 -7.90 -13.71 5.83
CA GLU A 29 -7.55 -14.81 6.74
C GLU A 29 -7.70 -14.39 8.21
N HIS A 30 -7.35 -13.13 8.54
CA HIS A 30 -7.56 -12.54 9.86
C HIS A 30 -9.01 -12.11 10.12
N GLY A 31 -9.93 -12.34 9.17
CA GLY A 31 -11.38 -12.20 9.36
C GLY A 31 -11.99 -10.91 8.82
N ALA A 32 -11.21 -10.03 8.19
CA ALA A 32 -11.77 -8.84 7.57
C ALA A 32 -12.58 -9.18 6.31
N GLU A 33 -13.61 -8.37 6.01
CA GLU A 33 -14.20 -8.31 4.68
C GLU A 33 -13.36 -7.40 3.79
N VAL A 34 -12.94 -7.88 2.60
CA VAL A 34 -11.98 -7.15 1.77
C VAL A 34 -12.62 -6.60 0.51
N VAL A 35 -12.52 -5.28 0.33
CA VAL A 35 -12.78 -4.62 -0.94
C VAL A 35 -11.48 -4.65 -1.75
N VAL A 36 -11.45 -5.52 -2.74
CA VAL A 36 -10.32 -5.70 -3.67
C VAL A 36 -10.44 -4.66 -4.77
N HIS A 37 -9.46 -3.76 -4.88
CA HIS A 37 -9.43 -2.79 -5.96
C HIS A 37 -8.32 -3.07 -6.97
N GLY A 38 -8.59 -2.79 -8.24
CA GLY A 38 -7.65 -2.83 -9.35
C GLY A 38 -8.30 -2.45 -10.68
N ARG A 39 -7.52 -2.37 -11.76
CA ARG A 39 -8.04 -2.02 -13.10
C ARG A 39 -8.60 -3.24 -13.87
N SER A 40 -8.04 -4.44 -13.62
CA SER A 40 -8.42 -5.66 -14.34
C SER A 40 -9.51 -6.42 -13.59
N ALA A 41 -10.71 -6.48 -14.16
CA ALA A 41 -11.84 -7.24 -13.62
C ALA A 41 -11.51 -8.74 -13.49
N GLU A 42 -10.81 -9.31 -14.47
CA GLU A 42 -10.41 -10.73 -14.45
C GLU A 42 -9.50 -11.06 -13.26
N ARG A 43 -8.42 -10.28 -13.06
CA ARG A 43 -7.50 -10.47 -11.94
C ARG A 43 -8.19 -10.18 -10.60
N GLY A 44 -9.07 -9.16 -10.57
CA GLY A 44 -9.88 -8.86 -9.39
C GLY A 44 -10.78 -10.02 -9.01
N ALA A 45 -11.52 -10.56 -9.99
CA ALA A 45 -12.36 -11.73 -9.77
C ALA A 45 -11.56 -12.96 -9.30
N LYS A 46 -10.32 -13.14 -9.80
CA LYS A 46 -9.43 -14.20 -9.31
C LYS A 46 -9.08 -14.00 -7.83
N THR A 47 -8.66 -12.81 -7.43
CA THR A 47 -8.32 -12.52 -6.02
C THR A 47 -9.54 -12.74 -5.10
N VAL A 48 -10.72 -12.29 -5.52
CA VAL A 48 -11.97 -12.50 -4.77
C VAL A 48 -12.26 -13.99 -4.60
N ARG A 49 -12.18 -14.78 -5.69
CA ARG A 49 -12.38 -16.24 -5.61
C ARG A 49 -11.37 -16.92 -4.67
N ASP A 50 -10.10 -16.51 -4.73
CA ASP A 50 -9.06 -17.11 -3.87
C ASP A 50 -9.38 -16.84 -2.38
N ILE A 51 -9.82 -15.62 -2.03
CA ILE A 51 -10.28 -15.27 -0.68
C ILE A 51 -11.51 -16.10 -0.27
N GLN A 52 -12.51 -16.20 -1.15
CA GLN A 52 -13.76 -16.93 -0.86
C GLN A 52 -13.52 -18.44 -0.70
N ASN A 53 -12.65 -19.03 -1.52
CA ASN A 53 -12.25 -20.43 -1.42
C ASN A 53 -11.54 -20.75 -0.10
N ALA A 54 -10.83 -19.75 0.47
CA ALA A 54 -10.23 -19.84 1.81
C ALA A 54 -11.23 -19.54 2.94
N GLY A 55 -12.51 -19.33 2.63
CA GLY A 55 -13.58 -19.06 3.61
C GLY A 55 -13.67 -17.60 4.06
N GLY A 56 -12.96 -16.68 3.41
CA GLY A 56 -13.03 -15.25 3.64
C GLY A 56 -14.15 -14.57 2.85
N LYS A 57 -14.35 -13.27 3.09
CA LYS A 57 -15.31 -12.43 2.36
C LYS A 57 -14.59 -11.38 1.57
N ALA A 58 -14.90 -11.26 0.29
CA ALA A 58 -14.37 -10.21 -0.55
C ALA A 58 -15.30 -9.85 -1.70
N ARG A 59 -15.16 -8.61 -2.19
CA ARG A 59 -15.78 -8.12 -3.43
C ARG A 59 -14.77 -7.26 -4.19
N PHE A 60 -15.00 -7.10 -5.48
CA PHE A 60 -14.12 -6.32 -6.35
C PHE A 60 -14.76 -5.01 -6.77
N VAL A 61 -13.96 -3.94 -6.81
CA VAL A 61 -14.32 -2.65 -7.37
C VAL A 61 -13.22 -2.22 -8.34
N ALA A 62 -13.62 -1.99 -9.60
CA ALA A 62 -12.71 -1.49 -10.63
C ALA A 62 -12.60 0.03 -10.56
N ALA A 63 -11.40 0.58 -10.64
CA ALA A 63 -11.17 2.01 -10.80
C ALA A 63 -9.79 2.30 -11.41
N ASP A 64 -9.66 3.45 -12.11
CA ASP A 64 -8.36 3.99 -12.49
C ASP A 64 -7.93 5.09 -11.52
N LEU A 65 -6.89 4.85 -10.76
CA LEU A 65 -6.39 5.83 -9.79
C LEU A 65 -5.73 7.07 -10.44
N ASN A 66 -5.51 7.06 -11.75
CA ASN A 66 -5.10 8.25 -12.49
C ASN A 66 -6.23 9.28 -12.61
N SER A 67 -7.50 8.85 -12.50
CA SER A 67 -8.69 9.68 -12.54
C SER A 67 -9.21 10.01 -11.13
N ALA A 68 -9.25 11.30 -10.79
CA ALA A 68 -9.78 11.73 -9.49
C ALA A 68 -11.25 11.35 -9.29
N ASP A 69 -12.05 11.35 -10.36
CA ASP A 69 -13.47 11.00 -10.29
C ASP A 69 -13.66 9.49 -10.09
N ASP A 70 -12.82 8.66 -10.72
CA ASP A 70 -12.79 7.23 -10.47
C ASP A 70 -12.37 6.90 -9.04
N VAL A 71 -11.42 7.66 -8.47
CA VAL A 71 -11.02 7.49 -7.05
C VAL A 71 -12.18 7.83 -6.10
N ARG A 72 -12.94 8.90 -6.38
CA ARG A 72 -14.14 9.25 -5.58
C ARG A 72 -15.22 8.18 -5.72
N ARG A 73 -15.45 7.68 -6.94
CA ARG A 73 -16.38 6.58 -7.20
C ARG A 73 -15.95 5.31 -6.46
N LEU A 74 -14.64 4.97 -6.49
CA LEU A 74 -14.10 3.85 -5.72
C LEU A 74 -14.42 3.99 -4.22
N ALA A 75 -14.19 5.16 -3.63
CA ALA A 75 -14.49 5.40 -2.23
C ALA A 75 -15.99 5.23 -1.93
N ALA A 76 -16.86 5.77 -2.80
CA ALA A 76 -18.31 5.65 -2.65
C ALA A 76 -18.80 4.19 -2.77
N GLU A 77 -18.28 3.44 -3.76
CA GLU A 77 -18.61 2.02 -3.95
C GLU A 77 -17.98 1.13 -2.86
N ALA A 78 -16.81 1.48 -2.32
CA ALA A 78 -16.23 0.78 -1.17
C ALA A 78 -17.14 0.90 0.06
N GLY A 79 -17.85 2.00 0.18
CA GLY A 79 -18.69 2.27 1.36
C GLY A 79 -17.86 2.48 2.63
N PRO A 80 -18.48 2.36 3.80
CA PRO A 80 -17.76 2.48 5.07
C PRO A 80 -16.70 1.39 5.23
N VAL A 81 -15.46 1.79 5.43
CA VAL A 81 -14.34 0.88 5.73
C VAL A 81 -13.71 1.24 7.08
N ASP A 82 -13.12 0.26 7.74
CA ASP A 82 -12.37 0.41 8.98
C ASP A 82 -10.86 0.46 8.73
N ILE A 83 -10.43 -0.11 7.60
CA ILE A 83 -9.02 -0.21 7.21
C ILE A 83 -8.88 0.26 5.75
N LEU A 84 -7.94 1.19 5.51
CA LEU A 84 -7.54 1.63 4.17
C LEU A 84 -6.09 1.29 3.92
N ILE A 85 -5.82 0.49 2.89
CA ILE A 85 -4.47 0.17 2.44
C ILE A 85 -4.21 0.86 1.09
N ASN A 86 -3.45 1.95 1.12
CA ASN A 86 -2.95 2.64 -0.06
C ASN A 86 -1.69 1.91 -0.58
N ASN A 87 -1.91 0.79 -1.27
CA ASN A 87 -0.83 -0.03 -1.83
C ASN A 87 -0.60 0.23 -3.32
N ALA A 88 -1.63 0.56 -4.09
CA ALA A 88 -1.46 0.83 -5.52
C ALA A 88 -0.38 1.89 -5.78
N GLY A 89 0.45 1.64 -6.78
CA GLY A 89 1.47 2.57 -7.20
C GLY A 89 2.02 2.23 -8.58
N ILE A 90 2.57 3.23 -9.22
CA ILE A 90 3.36 3.07 -10.44
C ILE A 90 4.81 3.44 -10.17
N TYR A 91 5.72 2.82 -10.90
CA TYR A 91 7.16 3.00 -10.79
C TYR A 91 7.79 2.93 -12.19
N LYS A 92 7.53 3.96 -13.01
CA LYS A 92 8.22 4.14 -14.29
C LYS A 92 9.54 4.85 -14.00
N PHE A 93 10.63 4.15 -14.26
CA PHE A 93 11.99 4.69 -14.05
C PHE A 93 12.46 5.46 -15.27
N GLY A 94 13.18 6.56 -15.04
CA GLY A 94 13.78 7.38 -16.07
C GLY A 94 14.62 8.50 -15.46
N GLY A 95 15.66 8.96 -16.17
CA GLY A 95 16.43 10.13 -15.77
C GLY A 95 15.56 11.38 -15.72
N THR A 96 15.91 12.36 -14.89
CA THR A 96 15.10 13.58 -14.72
C THR A 96 14.89 14.33 -16.05
N LEU A 97 15.85 14.24 -16.97
CA LEU A 97 15.76 14.91 -18.29
C LEU A 97 14.90 14.14 -19.29
N ASP A 98 14.58 12.86 -19.01
CA ASP A 98 13.88 11.95 -19.91
C ASP A 98 12.42 11.74 -19.49
N VAL A 99 12.05 12.11 -18.26
CA VAL A 99 10.68 11.97 -17.75
C VAL A 99 9.83 13.12 -18.27
N GLY A 100 8.90 12.82 -19.19
CA GLY A 100 7.93 13.79 -19.70
C GLY A 100 6.74 14.02 -18.75
N ASP A 101 5.96 15.08 -19.05
CA ASP A 101 4.85 15.56 -18.22
C ASP A 101 3.81 14.47 -17.94
N GLU A 102 3.45 13.66 -18.93
CA GLU A 102 2.48 12.57 -18.75
C GLU A 102 2.94 11.57 -17.67
N THR A 103 4.20 11.15 -17.72
CA THR A 103 4.77 10.23 -16.72
C THR A 103 4.86 10.87 -15.34
N PHE A 104 5.20 12.15 -15.28
CA PHE A 104 5.21 12.94 -14.05
C PHE A 104 3.81 13.00 -13.43
N GLU A 105 2.81 13.39 -14.22
CA GLU A 105 1.42 13.51 -13.77
C GLU A 105 0.84 12.16 -13.31
N GLU A 106 1.09 11.07 -14.04
CA GLU A 106 0.66 9.74 -13.61
C GLU A 106 1.23 9.37 -12.23
N HIS A 107 2.52 9.63 -11.98
CA HIS A 107 3.11 9.36 -10.66
C HIS A 107 2.44 10.19 -9.56
N VAL A 108 2.23 11.47 -9.79
CA VAL A 108 1.53 12.34 -8.83
C VAL A 108 0.10 11.87 -8.61
N ASN A 109 -0.63 11.57 -9.68
CA ASN A 109 -2.03 11.16 -9.61
C ASN A 109 -2.20 9.84 -8.85
N VAL A 110 -1.45 8.80 -9.23
CA VAL A 110 -1.62 7.45 -8.68
C VAL A 110 -0.99 7.31 -7.30
N ASN A 111 0.25 7.81 -7.12
CA ASN A 111 1.02 7.54 -5.90
C ASN A 111 0.74 8.52 -4.76
N LEU A 112 0.23 9.73 -5.06
CA LEU A 112 0.04 10.78 -4.06
C LEU A 112 -1.40 11.30 -4.01
N ARG A 113 -1.97 11.73 -5.15
CA ARG A 113 -3.31 12.34 -5.20
C ARG A 113 -4.41 11.33 -4.89
N ALA A 114 -4.33 10.10 -5.42
CA ALA A 114 -5.33 9.07 -5.16
C ALA A 114 -5.40 8.68 -3.67
N PRO A 115 -4.29 8.37 -2.96
CA PRO A 115 -4.30 8.19 -1.51
C PRO A 115 -4.89 9.38 -0.76
N TYR A 116 -4.57 10.62 -1.17
CA TYR A 116 -5.11 11.83 -0.55
C TYR A 116 -6.64 11.89 -0.67
N ILE A 117 -7.20 11.65 -1.87
CA ILE A 117 -8.65 11.62 -2.09
C ILE A 117 -9.30 10.49 -1.29
N LEU A 118 -8.71 9.29 -1.25
CA LEU A 118 -9.28 8.17 -0.48
C LEU A 118 -9.34 8.49 1.01
N VAL A 119 -8.31 9.11 1.57
CA VAL A 119 -8.29 9.57 2.98
C VAL A 119 -9.40 10.60 3.20
N GLN A 120 -9.54 11.62 2.33
CA GLN A 120 -10.60 12.62 2.43
C GLN A 120 -12.01 12.01 2.43
N GLN A 121 -12.23 10.98 1.62
CA GLN A 121 -13.55 10.37 1.45
C GLN A 121 -13.89 9.35 2.56
N LEU A 122 -12.91 8.59 3.05
CA LEU A 122 -13.14 7.43 3.91
C LEU A 122 -12.91 7.71 5.41
N VAL A 123 -11.92 8.55 5.75
CA VAL A 123 -11.58 8.84 7.15
C VAL A 123 -12.73 9.49 7.94
N PRO A 124 -13.56 10.39 7.38
CA PRO A 124 -14.70 10.93 8.14
C PRO A 124 -15.63 9.84 8.68
N THR A 125 -15.83 8.76 7.93
CA THR A 125 -16.66 7.63 8.40
C THR A 125 -15.93 6.81 9.48
N MET A 126 -14.61 6.61 9.36
CA MET A 126 -13.80 5.96 10.41
C MET A 126 -13.90 6.75 11.73
N VAL A 127 -13.77 8.09 11.66
CA VAL A 127 -13.91 8.99 12.81
C VAL A 127 -15.30 8.85 13.45
N GLY A 128 -16.37 8.87 12.64
CA GLY A 128 -17.75 8.72 13.13
C GLY A 128 -18.03 7.36 13.76
N ARG A 129 -17.22 6.33 13.47
CA ARG A 129 -17.31 4.98 14.04
C ARG A 129 -16.35 4.78 15.22
N GLY A 130 -15.57 5.78 15.59
CA GLY A 130 -14.68 5.78 16.76
C GLY A 130 -13.27 5.25 16.50
N GLY A 131 -12.86 5.11 15.25
CA GLY A 131 -11.49 4.76 14.91
C GLY A 131 -11.34 4.03 13.58
N GLY A 132 -10.09 3.72 13.23
CA GLY A 132 -9.72 3.03 12.01
C GLY A 132 -8.21 2.94 11.81
N ALA A 133 -7.78 2.33 10.71
CA ALA A 133 -6.38 2.25 10.36
C ALA A 133 -6.15 2.58 8.88
N VAL A 134 -5.19 3.46 8.62
CA VAL A 134 -4.68 3.74 7.27
C VAL A 134 -3.23 3.28 7.20
N VAL A 135 -2.90 2.45 6.21
CA VAL A 135 -1.53 2.02 5.94
C VAL A 135 -1.14 2.40 4.53
N ASN A 136 -0.10 3.22 4.40
CA ASN A 136 0.44 3.69 3.14
C ASN A 136 1.66 2.85 2.75
N VAL A 137 1.63 2.20 1.60
CA VAL A 137 2.79 1.45 1.08
C VAL A 137 3.72 2.42 0.36
N SER A 138 4.88 2.65 0.98
CA SER A 138 5.99 3.46 0.49
C SER A 138 7.12 2.56 -0.05
N THR A 139 8.31 3.09 -0.16
CA THR A 139 9.47 2.42 -0.76
C THR A 139 10.76 2.89 -0.11
N LEU A 140 11.81 2.07 -0.18
CA LEU A 140 13.16 2.48 0.17
C LEU A 140 13.61 3.73 -0.62
N ALA A 141 13.18 3.87 -1.89
CA ALA A 141 13.50 5.03 -2.73
C ALA A 141 12.90 6.37 -2.24
N ALA A 142 12.03 6.36 -1.24
CA ALA A 142 11.52 7.59 -0.60
C ALA A 142 12.60 8.27 0.28
N SER A 143 13.56 7.50 0.80
CA SER A 143 14.61 7.97 1.71
C SER A 143 16.04 7.74 1.19
N VAL A 144 16.23 6.79 0.27
CA VAL A 144 17.52 6.47 -0.32
C VAL A 144 17.55 6.97 -1.77
N PRO A 145 18.47 7.88 -2.12
CA PRO A 145 18.59 8.37 -3.50
C PRO A 145 18.82 7.22 -4.46
N THR A 146 17.94 7.10 -5.45
CA THR A 146 18.01 6.05 -6.48
C THR A 146 17.96 6.72 -7.85
N SER A 147 19.03 6.59 -8.61
CA SER A 147 19.10 7.15 -9.96
C SER A 147 17.97 6.57 -10.83
N GLY A 148 17.29 7.45 -11.57
CA GLY A 148 16.14 7.08 -12.38
C GLY A 148 14.81 6.97 -11.63
N ALA A 149 14.80 7.05 -10.29
CA ALA A 149 13.58 6.97 -9.49
C ALA A 149 13.11 8.33 -8.93
N GLY A 150 13.53 9.44 -9.53
CA GLY A 150 13.32 10.78 -8.98
C GLY A 150 11.87 11.09 -8.65
N ILE A 151 10.96 11.07 -9.62
CA ILE A 151 9.53 11.36 -9.40
C ILE A 151 8.85 10.27 -8.56
N TYR A 152 9.22 9.00 -8.75
CA TYR A 152 8.68 7.91 -7.95
C TYR A 152 9.04 8.10 -6.46
N GLY A 153 10.32 8.29 -6.15
CA GLY A 153 10.79 8.53 -4.79
C GLY A 153 10.15 9.77 -4.17
N ALA A 154 10.06 10.87 -4.91
CA ALA A 154 9.45 12.12 -4.45
C ALA A 154 7.96 11.93 -4.08
N THR A 155 7.17 11.22 -4.90
CA THR A 155 5.76 10.96 -4.57
C THR A 155 5.60 10.09 -3.33
N LYS A 156 6.47 9.09 -3.14
CA LYS A 156 6.45 8.21 -1.97
C LYS A 156 6.97 8.92 -0.71
N ALA A 157 7.98 9.77 -0.81
CA ALA A 157 8.42 10.65 0.29
C ALA A 157 7.30 11.63 0.70
N GLY A 158 6.58 12.20 -0.27
CA GLY A 158 5.38 12.99 -0.02
C GLY A 158 4.29 12.21 0.72
N LEU A 159 4.06 10.96 0.35
CA LEU A 159 3.09 10.09 1.03
C LEU A 159 3.52 9.74 2.47
N GLU A 160 4.81 9.56 2.74
CA GLU A 160 5.34 9.40 4.09
C GLU A 160 5.17 10.67 4.93
N GLN A 161 5.36 11.84 4.33
CA GLN A 161 5.08 13.10 5.04
C GLN A 161 3.60 13.25 5.34
N LEU A 162 2.70 12.95 4.39
CA LEU A 162 1.26 12.95 4.62
C LEU A 162 0.86 11.95 5.70
N THR A 163 1.52 10.79 5.80
CA THR A 163 1.31 9.82 6.87
C THR A 163 1.49 10.46 8.25
N ARG A 164 2.54 11.24 8.45
CA ARG A 164 2.82 11.94 9.72
C ARG A 164 1.80 13.04 10.00
N VAL A 165 1.43 13.80 8.97
CA VAL A 165 0.40 14.86 9.10
C VAL A 165 -0.95 14.26 9.47
N TRP A 166 -1.41 13.23 8.76
CA TRP A 166 -2.68 12.58 9.03
C TRP A 166 -2.72 11.85 10.38
N ALA A 167 -1.57 11.32 10.83
CA ALA A 167 -1.46 10.73 12.17
C ALA A 167 -1.69 11.77 13.29
N ASP A 168 -1.22 13.01 13.09
CA ASP A 168 -1.45 14.12 14.01
C ASP A 168 -2.92 14.61 13.93
N GLU A 169 -3.41 14.83 12.70
CA GLU A 169 -4.78 15.35 12.47
C GLU A 169 -5.86 14.41 13.03
N PHE A 170 -5.69 13.09 12.83
CA PHE A 170 -6.75 12.11 13.14
C PHE A 170 -6.50 11.30 14.42
N GLY A 171 -5.30 11.34 15.01
CA GLY A 171 -4.94 10.48 16.14
C GLY A 171 -5.89 10.56 17.33
N LYS A 172 -6.35 11.76 17.69
CA LYS A 172 -7.31 11.97 18.78
C LYS A 172 -8.70 11.40 18.50
N THR A 173 -9.00 11.07 17.24
CA THR A 173 -10.30 10.48 16.84
C THR A 173 -10.26 8.97 16.81
N GLY A 174 -9.14 8.34 17.18
CA GLY A 174 -8.94 6.90 17.15
C GLY A 174 -8.50 6.35 15.79
N VAL A 175 -8.29 7.19 14.77
CA VAL A 175 -7.76 6.76 13.46
C VAL A 175 -6.23 6.81 13.49
N ARG A 176 -5.59 5.67 13.27
CA ARG A 176 -4.13 5.56 13.16
C ARG A 176 -3.70 5.58 11.69
N VAL A 177 -2.63 6.28 11.41
CA VAL A 177 -2.06 6.36 10.06
C VAL A 177 -0.58 6.04 10.12
N ASN A 178 -0.17 5.00 9.38
CA ASN A 178 1.22 4.56 9.31
C ASN A 178 1.63 4.30 7.87
N ALA A 179 2.93 4.25 7.61
CA ALA A 179 3.49 3.81 6.35
C ALA A 179 4.39 2.59 6.54
N ILE A 180 4.55 1.83 5.47
CA ILE A 180 5.58 0.79 5.36
C ILE A 180 6.47 1.12 4.16
N ALA A 181 7.76 1.36 4.40
CA ALA A 181 8.76 1.51 3.35
C ALA A 181 9.27 0.12 2.95
N VAL A 182 9.01 -0.26 1.70
CA VAL A 182 9.28 -1.61 1.20
C VAL A 182 10.59 -1.63 0.42
N GLY A 183 11.40 -2.65 0.67
CA GLY A 183 12.62 -2.97 -0.08
C GLY A 183 12.35 -3.82 -1.33
N PRO A 184 13.39 -4.44 -1.90
CA PRO A 184 13.24 -5.34 -3.03
C PRO A 184 12.31 -6.49 -2.65
N THR A 185 11.21 -6.65 -3.40
CA THR A 185 10.18 -7.65 -3.16
C THR A 185 9.86 -8.39 -4.45
N ASP A 186 9.82 -9.70 -4.41
CA ASP A 186 9.52 -10.54 -5.58
C ASP A 186 8.04 -10.42 -5.95
N THR A 187 7.78 -9.64 -6.99
CA THR A 187 6.43 -9.39 -7.48
C THR A 187 6.39 -9.46 -9.01
N PRO A 188 5.23 -9.78 -9.62
CA PRO A 188 5.08 -9.75 -11.07
C PRO A 188 5.46 -8.41 -11.73
N GLY A 189 5.35 -7.31 -10.97
CA GLY A 189 5.72 -5.98 -11.47
C GLY A 189 7.23 -5.79 -11.63
N VAL A 190 8.04 -6.44 -10.81
CA VAL A 190 9.52 -6.39 -10.89
C VAL A 190 10.06 -7.45 -11.83
N ALA A 191 9.35 -8.54 -12.04
CA ALA A 191 9.77 -9.63 -12.94
C ALA A 191 10.01 -9.19 -14.39
N VAL A 192 9.48 -8.03 -14.80
CA VAL A 192 9.73 -7.45 -16.13
C VAL A 192 11.09 -6.74 -16.26
N MET A 193 11.85 -6.66 -15.17
CA MET A 193 13.18 -6.03 -15.09
C MET A 193 14.24 -7.07 -14.67
N PRO A 194 14.71 -7.93 -15.59
CA PRO A 194 15.64 -9.01 -15.28
C PRO A 194 16.91 -8.52 -14.57
N GLY A 195 17.31 -9.20 -13.49
CA GLY A 195 18.53 -8.90 -12.73
C GLY A 195 18.46 -7.68 -11.79
N VAL A 196 17.42 -6.82 -11.91
CA VAL A 196 17.29 -5.64 -11.05
C VAL A 196 16.93 -6.05 -9.61
N LEU A 197 16.03 -7.01 -9.46
CA LEU A 197 15.61 -7.49 -8.15
C LEU A 197 16.78 -8.04 -7.33
N GLU A 198 17.56 -8.91 -7.96
CA GLU A 198 18.73 -9.55 -7.34
C GLU A 198 19.83 -8.52 -7.04
N ALA A 199 20.08 -7.58 -7.96
CA ALA A 199 21.07 -6.53 -7.77
C ALA A 199 20.72 -5.62 -6.57
N VAL A 200 19.46 -5.22 -6.45
CA VAL A 200 19.00 -4.41 -5.30
C VAL A 200 18.98 -5.25 -4.03
N ALA A 201 18.54 -6.51 -4.07
CA ALA A 201 18.53 -7.41 -2.92
C ALA A 201 19.94 -7.64 -2.36
N ALA A 202 20.95 -7.75 -3.22
CA ALA A 202 22.34 -7.91 -2.82
C ALA A 202 22.89 -6.70 -2.01
N THR A 203 22.24 -5.53 -2.09
CA THR A 203 22.61 -4.35 -1.30
C THR A 203 21.99 -4.35 0.10
N THR A 204 21.05 -5.25 0.38
CA THR A 204 20.40 -5.38 1.69
C THR A 204 21.22 -6.25 2.64
N ALA A 205 21.02 -6.09 3.97
CA ALA A 205 21.70 -6.92 4.98
C ALA A 205 21.25 -8.38 4.91
N LEU A 206 19.97 -8.64 4.55
CA LEU A 206 19.45 -10.01 4.38
C LEU A 206 19.90 -10.67 3.08
N GLY A 207 20.39 -9.92 2.09
CA GLY A 207 20.96 -10.42 0.84
C GLY A 207 19.98 -11.14 -0.09
N ARG A 208 18.68 -11.01 0.14
CA ARG A 208 17.61 -11.60 -0.67
C ARG A 208 16.44 -10.64 -0.84
N PRO A 209 15.62 -10.80 -1.89
CA PRO A 209 14.35 -10.11 -1.94
C PRO A 209 13.40 -10.62 -0.84
N ALA A 210 12.43 -9.79 -0.49
CA ALA A 210 11.31 -10.21 0.34
C ALA A 210 10.26 -10.96 -0.50
N GLU A 211 9.59 -11.91 0.12
CA GLU A 211 8.34 -12.44 -0.38
C GLU A 211 7.19 -11.45 -0.11
N PRO A 212 6.19 -11.33 -1.00
CA PRO A 212 5.02 -10.47 -0.76
C PRO A 212 4.32 -10.74 0.58
N SER A 213 4.33 -12.01 1.04
CA SER A 213 3.77 -12.44 2.32
C SER A 213 4.47 -11.82 3.54
N GLU A 214 5.77 -11.58 3.46
CA GLU A 214 6.55 -10.96 4.54
C GLU A 214 6.15 -9.48 4.70
N ILE A 215 5.90 -8.79 3.59
CA ILE A 215 5.41 -7.41 3.59
C ILE A 215 3.96 -7.36 4.08
N ALA A 216 3.11 -8.28 3.61
CA ALA A 216 1.71 -8.35 3.99
C ALA A 216 1.53 -8.56 5.50
N ALA A 217 2.35 -9.40 6.14
CA ALA A 217 2.33 -9.61 7.58
C ALA A 217 2.55 -8.31 8.36
N ALA A 218 3.48 -7.47 7.92
CA ALA A 218 3.74 -6.16 8.53
C ALA A 218 2.57 -5.18 8.32
N VAL A 219 1.91 -5.21 7.15
CA VAL A 219 0.71 -4.41 6.88
C VAL A 219 -0.45 -4.85 7.76
N VAL A 220 -0.67 -6.15 7.95
CA VAL A 220 -1.69 -6.70 8.85
C VAL A 220 -1.44 -6.26 10.29
N PHE A 221 -0.19 -6.34 10.77
CA PHE A 221 0.18 -5.81 12.09
C PHE A 221 -0.21 -4.33 12.24
N LEU A 222 0.20 -3.46 11.31
CA LEU A 222 -0.10 -2.03 11.36
C LEU A 222 -1.62 -1.75 11.29
N SER A 223 -2.39 -2.64 10.68
CA SER A 223 -3.86 -2.55 10.57
C SER A 223 -4.60 -3.02 11.82
N SER A 224 -3.96 -3.81 12.66
CA SER A 224 -4.57 -4.49 13.81
C SER A 224 -4.52 -3.67 15.11
N ALA A 225 -5.25 -4.12 16.12
CA ALA A 225 -5.21 -3.57 17.48
C ALA A 225 -3.84 -3.77 18.16
N GLU A 226 -3.03 -4.72 17.71
CA GLU A 226 -1.67 -4.95 18.22
C GLU A 226 -0.76 -3.74 17.98
N ALA A 227 -1.05 -2.93 16.94
CA ALA A 227 -0.37 -1.67 16.64
C ALA A 227 -1.05 -0.44 17.29
N SER A 228 -1.82 -0.60 18.37
CA SER A 228 -2.64 0.46 18.96
C SER A 228 -1.86 1.71 19.39
N TYR A 229 -0.57 1.58 19.69
CA TYR A 229 0.31 2.70 20.05
C TYR A 229 1.29 3.10 18.92
N VAL A 230 1.10 2.55 17.71
CA VAL A 230 1.89 2.88 16.51
C VAL A 230 1.08 3.84 15.66
N ASN A 231 1.50 5.11 15.59
CA ASN A 231 0.86 6.15 14.80
C ASN A 231 1.90 7.14 14.25
N GLY A 232 1.82 7.48 12.98
CA GLY A 232 2.78 8.34 12.28
C GLY A 232 4.11 7.67 11.94
N ALA A 233 4.25 6.36 12.16
CA ALA A 233 5.46 5.63 11.89
C ALA A 233 5.65 5.33 10.41
N VAL A 234 6.92 5.26 9.98
CA VAL A 234 7.34 4.62 8.72
C VAL A 234 8.09 3.34 9.11
N LEU A 235 7.44 2.19 8.98
CA LEU A 235 8.05 0.91 9.25
C LEU A 235 8.91 0.48 8.06
N HIS A 236 10.20 0.28 8.27
CA HIS A 236 11.13 -0.15 7.22
C HIS A 236 11.15 -1.68 7.11
N ALA A 237 10.51 -2.23 6.08
CA ALA A 237 10.57 -3.64 5.68
C ALA A 237 11.47 -3.77 4.43
N THR A 238 12.76 -3.48 4.61
CA THR A 238 13.72 -3.27 3.51
C THR A 238 14.83 -4.33 3.44
N GLY A 239 14.81 -5.33 4.32
CA GLY A 239 15.90 -6.29 4.46
C GLY A 239 17.15 -5.71 5.14
N GLY A 240 17.06 -4.47 5.70
CA GLY A 240 18.15 -3.73 6.33
C GLY A 240 19.14 -3.14 5.31
N GLN A 241 19.82 -2.08 5.71
CA GLN A 241 20.93 -1.53 4.92
C GLN A 241 22.25 -2.22 5.29
N ARG A 242 23.07 -2.54 4.30
CA ARG A 242 24.44 -3.01 4.57
C ARG A 242 25.29 -1.83 5.04
N ALA A 243 26.12 -2.07 6.05
CA ALA A 243 27.17 -1.12 6.39
C ALA A 243 28.13 -0.94 5.21
N ILE A 244 28.52 0.29 4.94
CA ILE A 244 29.65 0.52 4.01
C ILE A 244 30.88 -0.08 4.69
N ALA A 245 31.48 -1.10 4.08
CA ALA A 245 32.76 -1.62 4.56
C ALA A 245 33.79 -0.51 4.46
N ALA A 246 34.43 -0.17 5.59
CA ALA A 246 35.52 0.76 5.64
C ALA A 246 36.79 0.14 5.02
#